data_94bb26556e2baab524b11e0dd5a1e68a
#
_entry.id   94bb26556e2baab524b11e0dd5a1e68a
#
_cell.length_a   1.000
_cell.length_b   1.000
_cell.length_c   1.000
_cell.angle_alpha   90.00
_cell.angle_beta   90.00
_cell.angle_gamma   90.00
#
_symmetry.space_group_name_H-M   'P 1'
#
loop_
_entity.id
_entity.type
_entity.pdbx_description
1 polymer ?
#
loop_
_entity_poly.entity_id
_entity_poly.type
_entity_poly.pdbx_seq_one_letter_code
_entity_poly.pdbx_strand_id
1 'polypeptide(L)'
;MDKFIAAVVAEEEHKHQIEESYEASGEVDDAGRDDMDDGDDYNSRNLIGEGLKEPIQIRFVDKFDTIEEGIDGGGVTKEFLTSITNEAFSASNGLEALFIENDQHLLYPNPAALEERKATLQQALIKEHSQTWNESTRDLLRRYEFLGRIIGKCLYEGILVDIHFAPFFLLKWALTGGSGSGTKESGYRANLNDLRDLDEGLYQGLLQLKNYSGNVEDFSLNFAVTDTIRTSPTTTNQITRELRPGGSDMPVTNENRLVYISFMARYRLQQQPYHQTNAFLRGLGMIISTSWLSMFNQSELQTLVGGSSTEISVEDLRSNTQYGGLYTIGDDGMEHPSVSLFWKVMQSLDDADRKKVLKFVTSTPRAPLLGFGNLNPRFSIRDSGSDQTRLPSTSTCVNLLKLPVYRDEKVLRERLLYSVNAGAGFNLS
;
A
#
# COMPACT_ATOMS: atom_id res chain seq x y z
N MET A 1 13.13 2.27 9.13
CA MET A 1 11.72 2.47 9.48
C MET A 1 11.57 3.11 10.87
N ASP A 2 12.11 2.50 11.94
CA ASP A 2 11.94 3.03 13.31
C ASP A 2 12.50 4.45 13.53
N LYS A 3 13.66 4.78 12.92
CA LYS A 3 14.24 6.14 13.00
C LYS A 3 13.39 7.20 12.28
N PHE A 4 12.71 6.83 11.20
CA PHE A 4 11.84 7.76 10.45
C PHE A 4 10.50 7.95 11.16
N ILE A 5 9.91 6.86 11.66
CA ILE A 5 8.71 6.94 12.51
C ILE A 5 9.00 7.81 13.74
N ALA A 6 10.18 7.64 14.37
CA ALA A 6 10.62 8.47 15.49
C ALA A 6 10.78 9.95 15.10
N ALA A 7 11.27 10.26 13.90
CA ALA A 7 11.43 11.65 13.44
C ALA A 7 10.07 12.32 13.17
N VAL A 8 9.12 11.60 12.53
CA VAL A 8 7.77 12.13 12.29
C VAL A 8 7.00 12.29 13.60
N VAL A 9 7.13 11.34 14.54
CA VAL A 9 6.51 11.42 15.86
C VAL A 9 7.13 12.56 16.68
N ALA A 10 8.45 12.75 16.63
CA ALA A 10 9.13 13.86 17.33
C ALA A 10 8.71 15.24 16.77
N GLU A 11 8.44 15.35 15.48
CA GLU A 11 7.93 16.58 14.86
C GLU A 11 6.47 16.85 15.24
N GLU A 12 5.63 15.81 15.35
CA GLU A 12 4.26 15.93 15.88
C GLU A 12 4.25 16.30 17.37
N GLU A 13 5.12 15.69 18.18
CA GLU A 13 5.27 16.04 19.61
C GLU A 13 5.80 17.45 19.81
N HIS A 14 6.72 17.92 18.96
CA HIS A 14 7.23 19.28 19.02
C HIS A 14 6.16 20.32 18.63
N LYS A 15 5.33 20.02 17.63
CA LYS A 15 4.16 20.87 17.29
C LYS A 15 3.13 20.90 18.41
N HIS A 16 2.86 19.75 19.03
CA HIS A 16 1.94 19.67 20.18
C HIS A 16 2.46 20.46 21.39
N GLN A 17 3.77 20.43 21.67
CA GLN A 17 4.41 21.24 22.72
C GLN A 17 4.34 22.74 22.41
N ILE A 18 4.44 23.13 21.14
CA ILE A 18 4.27 24.52 20.70
C ILE A 18 2.82 24.95 20.90
N GLU A 19 1.83 24.13 20.54
CA GLU A 19 0.40 24.40 20.76
C GLU A 19 0.06 24.51 22.24
N GLU A 20 0.52 23.57 23.08
CA GLU A 20 0.35 23.65 24.54
C GLU A 20 1.02 24.91 25.15
N SER A 21 2.13 25.37 24.58
CA SER A 21 2.79 26.62 25.04
C SER A 21 2.02 27.88 24.65
N TYR A 22 1.27 27.85 23.52
CA TYR A 22 0.36 28.92 23.09
C TYR A 22 -0.93 28.95 23.93
N GLU A 23 -1.49 27.79 24.27
CA GLU A 23 -2.67 27.68 25.14
C GLU A 23 -2.35 28.11 26.60
N ALA A 24 -1.14 27.82 27.07
CA ALA A 24 -0.70 28.22 28.40
C ALA A 24 -0.41 29.74 28.54
N SER A 25 -0.33 30.49 27.44
CA SER A 25 -0.06 31.94 27.42
C SER A 25 -1.29 32.84 27.19
N GLY A 26 -2.48 32.23 26.99
CA GLY A 26 -3.74 32.95 26.75
C GLY A 26 -4.53 33.15 28.05
N GLU A 27 -4.79 34.42 28.38
CA GLU A 27 -5.55 34.88 29.56
C GLU A 27 -6.97 34.28 29.57
N VAL A 28 -7.38 33.92 30.77
CA VAL A 28 -8.73 33.42 31.13
C VAL A 28 -9.73 34.56 31.06
N ASP A 29 -10.79 34.40 30.25
CA ASP A 29 -12.07 35.07 30.51
C ASP A 29 -13.19 34.01 30.51
N ASP A 30 -13.81 33.97 31.68
CA ASP A 30 -14.86 33.11 32.16
C ASP A 30 -16.22 33.49 31.51
N ALA A 31 -16.84 32.59 30.76
CA ALA A 31 -18.30 32.51 30.68
C ALA A 31 -18.72 31.16 30.07
N GLY A 32 -19.37 30.36 30.88
CA GLY A 32 -19.82 29.01 30.53
C GLY A 32 -20.74 28.89 29.33
N ARG A 33 -20.53 27.80 28.61
CA ARG A 33 -21.60 27.02 27.92
C ARG A 33 -21.06 25.63 27.58
N ASP A 34 -21.72 24.63 28.13
CA ASP A 34 -21.70 23.26 27.64
C ASP A 34 -22.20 23.21 26.20
N ASP A 35 -21.30 22.93 25.27
CA ASP A 35 -21.58 22.30 23.99
C ASP A 35 -20.28 21.72 23.51
N MET A 36 -20.18 20.39 23.50
CA MET A 36 -19.07 19.67 22.88
C MET A 36 -19.11 19.94 21.37
N ASP A 37 -18.35 20.90 20.91
CA ASP A 37 -18.15 21.19 19.50
C ASP A 37 -16.97 20.37 18.95
N ASP A 38 -17.29 19.37 18.12
CA ASP A 38 -16.32 18.56 17.35
C ASP A 38 -15.60 19.37 16.23
N GLY A 39 -15.73 20.69 16.22
CA GLY A 39 -15.23 21.56 15.13
C GLY A 39 -13.73 21.78 15.11
N ASP A 40 -13.07 21.82 16.26
CA ASP A 40 -11.61 22.14 16.34
C ASP A 40 -10.72 20.99 15.89
N ASP A 41 -11.15 19.75 16.10
CA ASP A 41 -10.40 18.56 15.66
C ASP A 41 -10.45 18.38 14.11
N TYR A 42 -11.47 18.89 13.45
CA TYR A 42 -11.59 18.87 11.99
C TYR A 42 -10.64 19.89 11.32
N ASN A 43 -10.47 21.05 11.89
CA ASN A 43 -9.56 22.08 11.35
C ASN A 43 -8.08 21.71 11.55
N SER A 44 -7.71 21.15 12.70
CA SER A 44 -6.36 20.65 12.97
C SER A 44 -5.96 19.53 12.02
N ARG A 45 -6.88 18.60 11.73
CA ARG A 45 -6.67 17.50 10.78
C ARG A 45 -6.53 17.97 9.34
N ASN A 46 -7.24 19.01 8.93
CA ASN A 46 -7.11 19.60 7.59
C ASN A 46 -5.74 20.29 7.41
N LEU A 47 -5.24 20.98 8.42
CA LEU A 47 -3.92 21.63 8.38
C LEU A 47 -2.78 20.60 8.28
N ILE A 48 -2.87 19.50 9.04
CA ILE A 48 -1.90 18.39 8.94
C ILE A 48 -1.96 17.74 7.54
N GLY A 49 -3.17 17.55 6.98
CA GLY A 49 -3.34 16.98 5.64
C GLY A 49 -2.78 17.86 4.53
N GLU A 50 -2.81 19.17 4.67
CA GLU A 50 -2.23 20.10 3.69
C GLU A 50 -0.70 20.04 3.69
N GLY A 51 -0.05 20.01 4.85
CA GLY A 51 1.41 19.86 4.95
C GLY A 51 1.92 18.53 4.37
N LEU A 52 1.15 17.44 4.47
CA LEU A 52 1.51 16.14 3.87
C LEU A 52 1.38 16.10 2.34
N LYS A 53 0.67 17.04 1.72
CA LYS A 53 0.59 17.20 0.27
C LYS A 53 1.79 17.93 -0.31
N GLU A 54 2.51 18.70 0.49
CA GLU A 54 3.74 19.36 0.07
C GLU A 54 4.82 18.34 -0.33
N PRO A 55 5.75 18.72 -1.23
CA PRO A 55 6.88 17.87 -1.58
C PRO A 55 7.69 17.48 -0.33
N ILE A 56 7.92 16.19 -0.14
CA ILE A 56 8.72 15.68 0.97
C ILE A 56 10.18 16.05 0.70
N GLN A 57 10.79 16.80 1.60
CA GLN A 57 12.23 17.05 1.56
C GLN A 57 12.98 15.89 2.22
N ILE A 58 13.61 15.05 1.40
CA ILE A 58 14.37 13.89 1.86
C ILE A 58 15.85 14.21 1.77
N ARG A 59 16.58 13.96 2.86
CA ARG A 59 18.03 14.05 2.92
C ARG A 59 18.59 12.67 3.24
N PHE A 60 19.35 12.12 2.32
CA PHE A 60 20.13 10.92 2.61
C PHE A 60 21.36 11.29 3.42
N VAL A 61 21.62 10.50 4.44
CA VAL A 61 22.85 10.58 5.23
C VAL A 61 23.51 9.21 5.19
N ASP A 62 24.81 9.17 5.01
CA ASP A 62 25.59 7.95 5.07
C ASP A 62 25.68 7.42 6.53
N LYS A 63 26.34 6.27 6.71
CA LYS A 63 26.58 5.68 8.03
C LYS A 63 27.41 6.55 8.99
N PHE A 64 27.98 7.65 8.49
CA PHE A 64 28.79 8.61 9.24
C PHE A 64 28.06 9.93 9.45
N ASP A 65 26.74 9.98 9.19
CA ASP A 65 25.88 11.18 9.26
C ASP A 65 26.33 12.32 8.28
N THR A 66 27.07 11.97 7.22
CA THR A 66 27.43 12.92 6.16
C THR A 66 26.29 13.03 5.19
N ILE A 67 25.86 14.24 4.88
CA ILE A 67 24.77 14.50 3.92
C ILE A 67 25.27 14.17 2.52
N GLU A 68 24.56 13.28 1.81
CA GLU A 68 24.79 13.06 0.40
C GLU A 68 24.20 14.25 -0.39
N GLU A 69 25.07 14.92 -1.14
CA GLU A 69 24.63 16.01 -2.03
C GLU A 69 23.89 15.41 -3.25
N GLY A 70 22.56 15.41 -3.19
CA GLY A 70 21.69 15.01 -4.28
C GLY A 70 20.77 16.15 -4.71
N ILE A 71 20.67 16.40 -6.01
CA ILE A 71 19.64 17.27 -6.57
C ILE A 71 18.37 16.43 -6.68
N ASP A 72 17.34 16.73 -5.88
CA ASP A 72 16.06 16.05 -5.97
C ASP A 72 15.28 16.51 -7.21
N GLY A 73 15.41 15.76 -8.30
CA GLY A 73 14.57 15.87 -9.49
C GLY A 73 13.28 15.03 -9.42
N GLY A 74 12.78 14.73 -8.22
CA GLY A 74 11.63 13.83 -7.98
C GLY A 74 12.04 12.35 -7.79
N GLY A 75 13.30 12.01 -8.01
CA GLY A 75 13.81 10.65 -7.91
C GLY A 75 13.98 10.18 -6.47
N VAL A 76 14.41 11.08 -5.60
CA VAL A 76 14.63 10.80 -4.16
C VAL A 76 13.31 10.46 -3.47
N THR A 77 12.26 11.24 -3.74
CA THR A 77 10.91 10.99 -3.21
C THR A 77 10.38 9.64 -3.67
N LYS A 78 10.54 9.30 -4.94
CA LYS A 78 10.13 7.99 -5.48
C LYS A 78 10.88 6.84 -4.84
N GLU A 79 12.21 6.93 -4.74
CA GLU A 79 13.04 5.90 -4.12
C GLU A 79 12.65 5.65 -2.66
N PHE A 80 12.46 6.71 -1.90
CA PHE A 80 12.01 6.66 -0.52
C PHE A 80 10.66 5.97 -0.39
N LEU A 81 9.63 6.42 -1.14
CA LEU A 81 8.29 5.83 -1.07
C LEU A 81 8.29 4.38 -1.54
N THR A 82 9.03 4.05 -2.60
CA THR A 82 9.14 2.68 -3.11
C THR A 82 9.86 1.77 -2.11
N SER A 83 10.94 2.25 -1.46
CA SER A 83 11.66 1.47 -0.46
C SER A 83 10.80 1.17 0.76
N ILE A 84 10.08 2.17 1.27
CA ILE A 84 9.16 1.98 2.40
C ILE A 84 8.04 1.00 2.03
N THR A 85 7.43 1.17 0.87
CA THR A 85 6.34 0.29 0.45
C THR A 85 6.82 -1.15 0.27
N ASN A 86 7.99 -1.37 -0.35
CA ASN A 86 8.57 -2.69 -0.52
C ASN A 86 8.88 -3.36 0.83
N GLU A 87 9.41 -2.62 1.79
CA GLU A 87 9.72 -3.15 3.13
C GLU A 87 8.45 -3.42 3.95
N ALA A 88 7.53 -2.46 3.97
CA ALA A 88 6.35 -2.51 4.83
C ALA A 88 5.29 -3.50 4.36
N PHE A 89 5.16 -3.71 3.05
CA PHE A 89 4.20 -4.62 2.44
C PHE A 89 4.85 -5.93 1.96
N SER A 90 6.16 -6.11 2.17
CA SER A 90 6.76 -7.43 1.96
C SER A 90 6.09 -8.40 2.94
N ALA A 91 5.64 -9.54 2.42
CA ALA A 91 5.05 -10.61 3.23
C ALA A 91 6.11 -11.18 4.19
N SER A 92 6.43 -10.44 5.23
CA SER A 92 7.27 -10.94 6.30
C SER A 92 6.42 -11.91 7.12
N ASN A 93 6.71 -13.20 7.03
CA ASN A 93 6.12 -14.25 7.88
C ASN A 93 6.51 -14.09 9.37
N GLY A 94 6.92 -12.88 9.79
CA GLY A 94 7.33 -12.57 11.15
C GLY A 94 6.15 -12.28 12.08
N LEU A 95 6.40 -12.36 13.35
CA LEU A 95 5.59 -11.71 14.38
C LEU A 95 5.51 -10.22 14.01
N GLU A 96 4.30 -9.65 14.06
CA GLU A 96 4.01 -8.24 13.72
C GLU A 96 3.87 -7.90 12.22
N ALA A 97 3.60 -8.88 11.34
CA ALA A 97 3.20 -8.56 9.98
C ALA A 97 1.93 -7.66 9.99
N LEU A 98 2.06 -6.44 9.48
CA LEU A 98 0.92 -5.51 9.41
C LEU A 98 -0.07 -5.91 8.31
N PHE A 99 0.45 -6.43 7.21
CA PHE A 99 -0.33 -6.94 6.09
C PHE A 99 0.00 -8.40 5.86
N ILE A 100 -0.97 -9.16 5.41
CA ILE A 100 -0.84 -10.57 5.04
C ILE A 100 -1.40 -10.80 3.65
N GLU A 101 -0.99 -11.88 3.02
CA GLU A 101 -1.48 -12.31 1.72
C GLU A 101 -2.55 -13.40 1.86
N ASN A 102 -3.53 -13.37 0.96
CA ASN A 102 -4.42 -14.50 0.72
C ASN A 102 -3.75 -15.54 -0.20
N ASP A 103 -4.46 -16.63 -0.53
CA ASP A 103 -3.97 -17.69 -1.43
C ASP A 103 -3.66 -17.20 -2.86
N GLN A 104 -4.13 -16.02 -3.24
CA GLN A 104 -3.88 -15.38 -4.54
C GLN A 104 -2.76 -14.35 -4.48
N HIS A 105 -1.99 -14.28 -3.39
CA HIS A 105 -0.95 -13.27 -3.12
C HIS A 105 -1.46 -11.82 -3.14
N LEU A 106 -2.72 -11.61 -2.71
CA LEU A 106 -3.31 -10.30 -2.57
C LEU A 106 -3.24 -9.84 -1.10
N LEU A 107 -2.77 -8.61 -0.90
CA LEU A 107 -2.50 -8.04 0.42
C LEU A 107 -3.75 -7.42 1.06
N TYR A 108 -3.88 -7.64 2.35
CA TYR A 108 -4.88 -6.98 3.19
C TYR A 108 -4.37 -6.83 4.63
N PRO A 109 -4.93 -5.88 5.42
CA PRO A 109 -4.51 -5.69 6.81
C PRO A 109 -4.64 -6.97 7.61
N ASN A 110 -3.59 -7.35 8.34
CA ASN A 110 -3.60 -8.54 9.18
C ASN A 110 -4.68 -8.44 10.28
N PRO A 111 -5.77 -9.23 10.20
CA PRO A 111 -6.88 -9.13 11.13
C PRO A 111 -6.51 -9.56 12.54
N ALA A 112 -5.46 -10.37 12.69
CA ALA A 112 -4.98 -10.87 13.98
C ALA A 112 -4.01 -9.92 14.68
N ALA A 113 -3.41 -8.93 13.98
CA ALA A 113 -2.30 -8.13 14.49
C ALA A 113 -2.57 -7.47 15.86
N LEU A 114 -3.78 -6.94 16.08
CA LEU A 114 -4.12 -6.31 17.36
C LEU A 114 -4.23 -7.34 18.49
N GLU A 115 -4.82 -8.49 18.22
CA GLU A 115 -4.95 -9.57 19.22
C GLU A 115 -3.59 -10.23 19.50
N GLU A 116 -2.75 -10.39 18.49
CA GLU A 116 -1.36 -10.86 18.64
C GLU A 116 -0.55 -9.90 19.52
N ARG A 117 -0.68 -8.59 19.31
CA ARG A 117 -0.04 -7.55 20.13
C ARG A 117 -0.53 -7.63 21.58
N LYS A 118 -1.84 -7.74 21.80
CA LYS A 118 -2.42 -7.88 23.15
C LYS A 118 -1.92 -9.15 23.82
N ALA A 119 -1.87 -10.26 23.13
CA ALA A 119 -1.36 -11.53 23.67
C ALA A 119 0.13 -11.43 24.07
N THR A 120 0.95 -10.74 23.25
CA THR A 120 2.35 -10.48 23.59
C THR A 120 2.48 -9.64 24.86
N LEU A 121 1.65 -8.60 25.01
CA LEU A 121 1.65 -7.76 26.22
C LEU A 121 1.20 -8.53 27.46
N GLN A 122 0.23 -9.43 27.34
CA GLN A 122 -0.21 -10.32 28.42
C GLN A 122 0.91 -11.28 28.85
N GLN A 123 1.64 -11.85 27.89
CA GLN A 123 2.81 -12.70 28.19
C GLN A 123 3.93 -11.92 28.90
N ALA A 124 4.11 -10.66 28.56
CA ALA A 124 5.03 -9.76 29.24
C ALA A 124 4.50 -9.27 30.61
N LEU A 125 3.37 -9.80 31.08
CA LEU A 125 2.71 -9.43 32.34
C LEU A 125 2.33 -7.94 32.43
N ILE A 126 2.15 -7.29 31.28
CA ILE A 126 1.69 -5.90 31.22
C ILE A 126 0.19 -5.89 31.51
N LYS A 127 -0.21 -5.12 32.49
CA LYS A 127 -1.60 -5.03 32.92
C LYS A 127 -2.46 -4.43 31.80
N GLU A 128 -3.57 -5.07 31.50
CA GLU A 128 -4.58 -4.59 30.55
C GLU A 128 -5.08 -3.20 30.93
N HIS A 129 -5.25 -2.31 29.94
CA HIS A 129 -5.61 -0.91 30.12
C HIS A 129 -4.59 -0.03 30.90
N SER A 130 -3.38 -0.54 31.17
CA SER A 130 -2.29 0.32 31.65
C SER A 130 -1.82 1.30 30.58
N GLN A 131 -1.08 2.34 30.98
CA GLN A 131 -0.51 3.28 30.04
C GLN A 131 0.32 2.57 28.96
N THR A 132 1.24 1.69 29.33
CA THR A 132 2.08 0.92 28.41
C THR A 132 1.24 0.03 27.46
N TRP A 133 0.16 -0.57 27.96
CA TRP A 133 -0.78 -1.31 27.13
C TRP A 133 -1.42 -0.46 26.06
N ASN A 134 -1.95 0.69 26.48
CA ASN A 134 -2.64 1.62 25.59
C ASN A 134 -1.68 2.26 24.57
N GLU A 135 -0.47 2.63 24.99
CA GLU A 135 0.57 3.15 24.11
C GLU A 135 0.98 2.11 23.07
N SER A 136 1.25 0.87 23.48
CA SER A 136 1.66 -0.20 22.56
C SER A 136 0.58 -0.55 21.52
N THR A 137 -0.69 -0.60 21.93
CA THR A 137 -1.80 -0.86 21.02
C THR A 137 -2.05 0.33 20.09
N ARG A 138 -1.89 1.55 20.58
CA ARG A 138 -1.98 2.78 19.78
C ARG A 138 -0.83 2.88 18.77
N ASP A 139 0.39 2.54 19.16
CA ASP A 139 1.54 2.51 18.25
C ASP A 139 1.32 1.56 17.07
N LEU A 140 0.79 0.37 17.32
CA LEU A 140 0.42 -0.56 16.26
C LEU A 140 -0.57 0.09 15.26
N LEU A 141 -1.60 0.76 15.75
CA LEU A 141 -2.60 1.41 14.88
C LEU A 141 -2.02 2.63 14.15
N ARG A 142 -1.11 3.39 14.78
CA ARG A 142 -0.37 4.48 14.12
C ARG A 142 0.48 3.97 12.95
N ARG A 143 1.05 2.77 13.03
CA ARG A 143 1.76 2.15 11.90
C ARG A 143 0.84 1.91 10.71
N TYR A 144 -0.38 1.41 10.92
CA TYR A 144 -1.37 1.28 9.85
C TYR A 144 -1.76 2.63 9.25
N GLU A 145 -1.98 3.63 10.10
CA GLU A 145 -2.28 4.99 9.66
C GLU A 145 -1.14 5.58 8.84
N PHE A 146 0.09 5.40 9.27
CA PHE A 146 1.27 5.79 8.52
C PHE A 146 1.32 5.13 7.13
N LEU A 147 1.07 3.81 7.03
CA LEU A 147 1.04 3.13 5.75
C LEU A 147 -0.08 3.64 4.84
N GLY A 148 -1.22 4.01 5.41
CA GLY A 148 -2.29 4.69 4.68
C GLY A 148 -1.84 6.03 4.10
N ARG A 149 -1.11 6.85 4.87
CA ARG A 149 -0.51 8.10 4.39
C ARG A 149 0.50 7.86 3.28
N ILE A 150 1.36 6.84 3.40
CA ILE A 150 2.35 6.48 2.37
C ILE A 150 1.66 6.11 1.06
N ILE A 151 0.65 5.25 1.09
CA ILE A 151 -0.12 4.90 -0.11
C ILE A 151 -0.86 6.13 -0.67
N GLY A 152 -1.44 6.95 0.20
CA GLY A 152 -2.05 8.23 -0.19
C GLY A 152 -1.06 9.14 -0.89
N LYS A 153 0.17 9.23 -0.39
CA LYS A 153 1.23 10.04 -0.99
C LYS A 153 1.68 9.49 -2.34
N CYS A 154 1.82 8.16 -2.46
CA CYS A 154 2.11 7.53 -3.76
C CYS A 154 1.04 7.86 -4.80
N LEU A 155 -0.24 7.77 -4.43
CA LEU A 155 -1.36 8.13 -5.31
C LEU A 155 -1.34 9.61 -5.69
N TYR A 156 -1.07 10.49 -4.73
CA TYR A 156 -1.02 11.95 -4.94
C TYR A 156 0.11 12.37 -5.87
N GLU A 157 1.30 11.77 -5.71
CA GLU A 157 2.48 12.03 -6.53
C GLU A 157 2.47 11.27 -7.87
N GLY A 158 1.49 10.38 -8.09
CA GLY A 158 1.45 9.52 -9.29
C GLY A 158 2.57 8.46 -9.32
N ILE A 159 3.11 8.08 -8.15
CA ILE A 159 4.15 7.06 -8.02
C ILE A 159 3.50 5.70 -7.93
N LEU A 160 3.74 4.86 -8.94
CA LEU A 160 3.25 3.49 -8.95
C LEU A 160 4.09 2.60 -8.04
N VAL A 161 3.42 1.72 -7.30
CA VAL A 161 4.04 0.73 -6.43
C VAL A 161 3.60 -0.68 -6.82
N ASP A 162 4.52 -1.65 -6.80
CA ASP A 162 4.22 -3.04 -7.21
C ASP A 162 3.53 -3.81 -6.08
N ILE A 163 2.37 -3.32 -5.66
CA ILE A 163 1.54 -3.88 -4.59
C ILE A 163 0.18 -4.27 -5.16
N HIS A 164 -0.32 -5.43 -4.73
CA HIS A 164 -1.64 -5.94 -5.09
C HIS A 164 -2.49 -6.09 -3.84
N PHE A 165 -3.51 -5.25 -3.72
CA PHE A 165 -4.45 -5.34 -2.62
C PHE A 165 -5.63 -6.25 -2.95
N ALA A 166 -6.16 -6.92 -1.94
CA ALA A 166 -7.36 -7.73 -2.09
C ALA A 166 -8.59 -6.86 -2.44
N PRO A 167 -9.45 -7.31 -3.39
CA PRO A 167 -10.59 -6.52 -3.87
C PRO A 167 -11.53 -6.07 -2.76
N PHE A 168 -11.83 -6.92 -1.77
CA PHE A 168 -12.67 -6.55 -0.63
C PHE A 168 -12.06 -5.44 0.23
N PHE A 169 -10.72 -5.33 0.28
CA PHE A 169 -10.06 -4.24 0.99
C PHE A 169 -10.13 -2.93 0.19
N LEU A 170 -9.93 -2.98 -1.14
CA LEU A 170 -10.08 -1.81 -2.02
C LEU A 170 -11.52 -1.28 -2.03
N LEU A 171 -12.54 -2.16 -1.96
CA LEU A 171 -13.94 -1.73 -1.82
C LEU A 171 -14.17 -0.81 -0.60
N LYS A 172 -13.43 -1.03 0.48
CA LYS A 172 -13.54 -0.18 1.67
C LYS A 172 -13.01 1.23 1.44
N TRP A 173 -12.03 1.40 0.56
CA TRP A 173 -11.50 2.73 0.20
C TRP A 173 -12.57 3.57 -0.49
N ALA A 174 -13.32 2.97 -1.41
CA ALA A 174 -14.36 3.63 -2.16
C ALA A 174 -15.59 4.02 -1.29
N LEU A 175 -15.87 3.24 -0.25
CA LEU A 175 -17.09 3.36 0.53
C LEU A 175 -16.93 4.11 1.86
N THR A 176 -15.73 4.66 2.15
CA THR A 176 -15.47 5.47 3.36
C THR A 176 -15.99 6.90 3.28
N GLY A 177 -16.49 7.34 2.13
CA GLY A 177 -16.85 8.72 1.85
C GLY A 177 -18.29 9.09 2.15
N GLY A 178 -18.71 9.06 3.39
CA GLY A 178 -19.94 9.70 3.85
C GLY A 178 -19.64 10.93 4.69
N SER A 179 -19.92 12.10 4.13
CA SER A 179 -20.02 13.41 4.78
C SER A 179 -19.71 13.47 6.28
N GLY A 180 -18.55 14.01 6.64
CA GLY A 180 -18.41 14.88 7.81
C GLY A 180 -18.31 14.25 9.19
N SER A 181 -17.98 12.96 9.35
CA SER A 181 -17.61 12.44 10.67
C SER A 181 -16.70 11.22 10.54
N GLY A 182 -15.44 11.37 10.90
CA GLY A 182 -14.34 10.43 10.71
C GLY A 182 -14.41 9.10 11.45
N THR A 183 -15.57 8.60 11.81
CA THR A 183 -15.71 7.37 12.61
C THR A 183 -16.91 6.49 12.29
N LYS A 184 -17.77 6.86 11.34
CA LYS A 184 -18.89 5.98 10.99
C LYS A 184 -18.47 4.99 9.93
N GLU A 185 -18.76 3.71 10.21
CA GLU A 185 -18.55 2.54 9.37
C GLU A 185 -18.60 2.89 7.90
N SER A 186 -17.55 2.48 7.15
CA SER A 186 -17.57 2.54 5.70
C SER A 186 -18.91 2.02 5.21
N GLY A 187 -19.50 2.62 4.18
CA GLY A 187 -20.72 2.10 3.55
C GLY A 187 -20.58 0.68 3.02
N TYR A 188 -19.39 0.08 3.19
CA TYR A 188 -19.09 -1.30 2.83
C TYR A 188 -19.97 -2.27 3.63
N ARG A 189 -20.71 -3.10 2.92
CA ARG A 189 -21.48 -4.19 3.47
C ARG A 189 -20.88 -5.51 3.01
N ALA A 190 -20.38 -6.29 3.97
CA ALA A 190 -19.82 -7.60 3.70
C ALA A 190 -20.84 -8.50 2.98
N ASN A 191 -20.39 -9.07 1.89
CA ASN A 191 -21.14 -10.00 1.07
C ASN A 191 -20.46 -11.37 1.09
N LEU A 192 -21.22 -12.46 1.01
CA LEU A 192 -20.67 -13.81 0.91
C LEU A 192 -19.66 -13.92 -0.25
N ASN A 193 -19.93 -13.28 -1.39
CA ASN A 193 -19.05 -13.36 -2.55
C ASN A 193 -17.68 -12.68 -2.32
N ASP A 194 -17.61 -11.67 -1.45
CA ASP A 194 -16.36 -11.00 -1.12
C ASP A 194 -15.41 -11.90 -0.28
N LEU A 195 -15.97 -12.93 0.40
CA LEU A 195 -15.17 -13.94 1.10
C LEU A 195 -14.31 -14.77 0.17
N ARG A 196 -14.72 -14.92 -1.09
CA ARG A 196 -13.94 -15.64 -2.08
C ARG A 196 -12.54 -15.07 -2.24
N ASP A 197 -12.43 -13.74 -2.20
CA ASP A 197 -11.14 -13.04 -2.33
C ASP A 197 -10.34 -13.04 -1.02
N LEU A 198 -10.98 -13.36 0.11
CA LEU A 198 -10.32 -13.48 1.41
C LEU A 198 -9.87 -14.92 1.68
N ASP A 199 -10.78 -15.87 1.53
CA ASP A 199 -10.62 -17.29 1.87
C ASP A 199 -11.58 -18.12 1.00
N GLU A 200 -11.06 -18.68 -0.08
CA GLU A 200 -11.84 -19.51 -1.02
C GLU A 200 -12.41 -20.77 -0.33
N GLY A 201 -11.67 -21.36 0.60
CA GLY A 201 -12.11 -22.54 1.32
C GLY A 201 -13.32 -22.25 2.20
N LEU A 202 -13.28 -21.15 2.97
CA LEU A 202 -14.41 -20.69 3.76
C LEU A 202 -15.61 -20.34 2.86
N TYR A 203 -15.38 -19.63 1.77
CA TYR A 203 -16.43 -19.29 0.80
C TYR A 203 -17.14 -20.53 0.29
N GLN A 204 -16.41 -21.54 -0.18
CA GLN A 204 -16.98 -22.79 -0.69
C GLN A 204 -17.72 -23.56 0.41
N GLY A 205 -17.19 -23.63 1.62
CA GLY A 205 -17.85 -24.25 2.75
C GLY A 205 -19.19 -23.57 3.09
N LEU A 206 -19.24 -22.25 3.12
CA LEU A 206 -20.47 -21.51 3.37
C LEU A 206 -21.48 -21.61 2.20
N LEU A 207 -20.97 -21.70 0.97
CA LEU A 207 -21.83 -21.94 -0.23
C LEU A 207 -22.45 -23.34 -0.20
N GLN A 208 -21.68 -24.36 0.20
CA GLN A 208 -22.19 -25.71 0.42
C GLN A 208 -23.24 -25.74 1.53
N LEU A 209 -22.97 -25.07 2.67
CA LEU A 209 -23.92 -24.94 3.78
C LEU A 209 -25.23 -24.26 3.31
N LYS A 210 -25.12 -23.21 2.51
CA LYS A 210 -26.27 -22.49 1.93
C LYS A 210 -27.18 -23.40 1.11
N ASN A 211 -26.59 -24.27 0.30
CA ASN A 211 -27.27 -25.12 -0.65
C ASN A 211 -27.55 -26.53 -0.13
N TYR A 212 -27.14 -26.83 1.11
CA TYR A 212 -27.33 -28.17 1.69
C TYR A 212 -28.81 -28.51 1.85
N SER A 213 -29.22 -29.68 1.34
CA SER A 213 -30.60 -30.16 1.34
C SER A 213 -30.98 -31.01 2.56
N GLY A 214 -29.99 -31.45 3.36
CA GLY A 214 -30.17 -32.24 4.57
C GLY A 214 -30.40 -31.38 5.81
N ASN A 215 -30.28 -32.02 6.99
CA ASN A 215 -30.34 -31.31 8.27
C ASN A 215 -29.01 -30.65 8.58
N VAL A 216 -28.99 -29.31 8.66
CA VAL A 216 -27.78 -28.52 8.94
C VAL A 216 -27.24 -28.75 10.35
N GLU A 217 -28.08 -29.16 11.31
CA GLU A 217 -27.67 -29.47 12.69
C GLU A 217 -26.67 -30.63 12.75
N ASP A 218 -26.65 -31.52 11.74
CA ASP A 218 -25.70 -32.63 11.64
C ASP A 218 -24.24 -32.14 11.56
N PHE A 219 -23.99 -30.88 11.13
CA PHE A 219 -22.67 -30.25 11.13
C PHE A 219 -22.21 -29.76 12.50
N SER A 220 -23.08 -29.75 13.49
CA SER A 220 -22.78 -29.28 14.85
C SER A 220 -22.16 -27.89 14.91
N LEU A 221 -22.57 -27.00 13.99
CA LEU A 221 -22.13 -25.61 13.95
C LEU A 221 -22.92 -24.76 14.94
N ASN A 222 -22.26 -23.76 15.52
CA ASN A 222 -22.88 -22.73 16.36
C ASN A 222 -22.50 -21.33 15.87
N PHE A 223 -23.14 -20.27 16.43
CA PHE A 223 -22.85 -18.88 16.09
C PHE A 223 -21.59 -18.37 16.78
N ALA A 224 -20.51 -19.18 16.73
CA ALA A 224 -19.19 -18.81 17.20
C ALA A 224 -18.14 -19.15 16.14
N VAL A 225 -17.00 -18.51 16.22
CA VAL A 225 -15.84 -18.74 15.36
C VAL A 225 -14.59 -18.80 16.21
N THR A 226 -13.68 -19.71 15.88
CA THR A 226 -12.38 -19.81 16.55
C THR A 226 -11.31 -19.22 15.66
N ASP A 227 -10.64 -18.20 16.15
CA ASP A 227 -9.50 -17.56 15.51
C ASP A 227 -8.19 -18.10 16.08
N THR A 228 -7.23 -18.30 15.21
CA THR A 228 -5.87 -18.65 15.61
C THR A 228 -5.02 -17.39 15.59
N ILE A 229 -4.41 -17.04 16.72
CA ILE A 229 -3.49 -15.93 16.85
C ILE A 229 -2.08 -16.46 17.16
N ARG A 230 -1.06 -15.81 16.63
CA ARG A 230 0.34 -16.07 16.96
C ARG A 230 0.72 -15.35 18.24
N THR A 231 1.25 -16.06 19.20
CA THR A 231 1.75 -15.50 20.46
C THR A 231 3.26 -15.52 20.56
N SER A 232 3.91 -16.38 19.77
CA SER A 232 5.36 -16.41 19.56
C SER A 232 5.66 -16.97 18.17
N PRO A 233 6.93 -16.96 17.69
CA PRO A 233 7.28 -17.55 16.39
C PRO A 233 6.84 -19.01 16.23
N THR A 234 6.72 -19.74 17.33
CA THR A 234 6.40 -21.19 17.37
C THR A 234 5.10 -21.53 18.07
N THR A 235 4.41 -20.55 18.67
CA THR A 235 3.23 -20.81 19.50
C THR A 235 2.02 -20.05 18.95
N THR A 236 0.92 -20.77 18.83
CA THR A 236 -0.38 -20.22 18.47
C THR A 236 -1.39 -20.48 19.56
N ASN A 237 -2.28 -19.52 19.82
CA ASN A 237 -3.41 -19.65 20.70
C ASN A 237 -4.71 -19.55 19.91
N GLN A 238 -5.75 -20.20 20.43
CA GLN A 238 -7.08 -20.11 19.85
C GLN A 238 -7.96 -19.21 20.70
N ILE A 239 -8.70 -18.31 20.04
CA ILE A 239 -9.69 -17.44 20.69
C ILE A 239 -11.04 -17.69 20.03
N THR A 240 -12.02 -18.11 20.83
CA THR A 240 -13.40 -18.25 20.38
C THR A 240 -14.12 -16.92 20.49
N ARG A 241 -14.78 -16.51 19.42
CA ARG A 241 -15.56 -15.29 19.33
C ARG A 241 -17.01 -15.62 18.99
N GLU A 242 -17.93 -15.06 19.73
CA GLU A 242 -19.34 -15.17 19.41
C GLU A 242 -19.72 -14.21 18.29
N LEU A 243 -20.37 -14.73 17.25
CA LEU A 243 -20.87 -13.94 16.13
C LEU A 243 -22.08 -13.07 16.52
N ARG A 244 -22.75 -13.46 17.62
CA ARG A 244 -23.83 -12.74 18.30
C ARG A 244 -23.84 -13.13 19.78
N PRO A 245 -24.38 -12.30 20.67
CA PRO A 245 -24.48 -12.65 22.09
C PRO A 245 -25.18 -14.01 22.33
N GLY A 246 -24.56 -14.89 23.11
CA GLY A 246 -25.04 -16.27 23.36
C GLY A 246 -24.86 -17.20 22.14
N GLY A 247 -24.02 -16.82 21.19
CA GLY A 247 -23.84 -17.56 19.95
C GLY A 247 -23.17 -18.91 20.13
N SER A 248 -22.35 -19.10 21.16
CA SER A 248 -21.69 -20.37 21.47
C SER A 248 -22.69 -21.49 21.78
N ASP A 249 -23.83 -21.13 22.36
CA ASP A 249 -24.89 -22.07 22.73
C ASP A 249 -26.01 -22.15 21.68
N MET A 250 -25.89 -21.40 20.60
CA MET A 250 -26.92 -21.33 19.56
C MET A 250 -26.54 -22.21 18.37
N PRO A 251 -27.22 -23.33 18.13
CA PRO A 251 -26.95 -24.18 16.98
C PRO A 251 -27.38 -23.51 15.67
N VAL A 252 -26.65 -23.82 14.60
CA VAL A 252 -27.02 -23.47 13.24
C VAL A 252 -28.01 -24.49 12.72
N THR A 253 -29.17 -24.03 12.31
CA THR A 253 -30.30 -24.84 11.81
C THR A 253 -30.63 -24.50 10.37
N ASN A 254 -31.50 -25.28 9.74
CA ASN A 254 -32.00 -24.99 8.38
C ASN A 254 -32.67 -23.61 8.27
N GLU A 255 -33.28 -23.12 9.35
CA GLU A 255 -33.98 -21.85 9.37
C GLU A 255 -33.04 -20.65 9.51
N ASN A 256 -31.96 -20.79 10.32
CA ASN A 256 -31.08 -19.68 10.65
C ASN A 256 -29.75 -19.69 9.88
N ARG A 257 -29.47 -20.71 9.03
CA ARG A 257 -28.20 -20.85 8.31
C ARG A 257 -27.82 -19.64 7.46
N LEU A 258 -28.79 -18.97 6.83
CA LEU A 258 -28.51 -17.78 6.03
C LEU A 258 -28.05 -16.60 6.91
N VAL A 259 -28.62 -16.51 8.10
CA VAL A 259 -28.21 -15.52 9.11
C VAL A 259 -26.79 -15.82 9.57
N TYR A 260 -26.47 -17.11 9.90
CA TYR A 260 -25.13 -17.53 10.25
C TYR A 260 -24.11 -17.17 9.16
N ILE A 261 -24.39 -17.49 7.88
CA ILE A 261 -23.54 -17.17 6.74
C ILE A 261 -23.29 -15.64 6.66
N SER A 262 -24.32 -14.84 6.84
CA SER A 262 -24.21 -13.37 6.83
C SER A 262 -23.35 -12.85 7.99
N PHE A 263 -23.52 -13.41 9.19
CA PHE A 263 -22.72 -13.04 10.36
C PHE A 263 -21.25 -13.46 10.19
N MET A 264 -20.99 -14.66 9.65
CA MET A 264 -19.62 -15.12 9.37
C MET A 264 -18.92 -14.22 8.35
N ALA A 265 -19.60 -13.88 7.24
CA ALA A 265 -19.06 -12.96 6.24
C ALA A 265 -18.77 -11.57 6.85
N ARG A 266 -19.72 -11.05 7.63
CA ARG A 266 -19.54 -9.76 8.33
C ARG A 266 -18.38 -9.79 9.32
N TYR A 267 -18.25 -10.86 10.07
CA TYR A 267 -17.16 -11.02 11.03
C TYR A 267 -15.81 -10.99 10.33
N ARG A 268 -15.61 -11.88 9.36
CA ARG A 268 -14.32 -12.01 8.66
C ARG A 268 -13.93 -10.77 7.87
N LEU A 269 -14.87 -10.16 7.16
CA LEU A 269 -14.60 -9.04 6.25
C LEU A 269 -14.62 -7.66 6.92
N GLN A 270 -15.41 -7.48 8.00
CA GLN A 270 -15.60 -6.17 8.63
C GLN A 270 -15.11 -6.12 10.08
N GLN A 271 -15.60 -7.02 10.93
CA GLN A 271 -15.37 -6.89 12.38
C GLN A 271 -13.95 -7.24 12.78
N GLN A 272 -13.42 -8.34 12.25
CA GLN A 272 -12.08 -8.83 12.59
C GLN A 272 -10.98 -7.84 12.18
N PRO A 273 -10.92 -7.31 10.94
CA PRO A 273 -9.91 -6.32 10.53
C PRO A 273 -10.30 -4.86 10.83
N TYR A 274 -11.33 -4.60 11.64
CA TYR A 274 -11.94 -3.27 11.81
C TYR A 274 -10.93 -2.18 12.20
N HIS A 275 -10.20 -2.39 13.28
CA HIS A 275 -9.29 -1.37 13.82
C HIS A 275 -8.13 -1.06 12.88
N GLN A 276 -7.53 -2.10 12.30
CA GLN A 276 -6.41 -1.99 11.37
C GLN A 276 -6.84 -1.28 10.08
N THR A 277 -7.97 -1.73 9.51
CA THR A 277 -8.53 -1.13 8.30
C THR A 277 -8.86 0.34 8.49
N ASN A 278 -9.54 0.70 9.58
CA ASN A 278 -9.92 2.08 9.84
C ASN A 278 -8.72 2.98 10.11
N ALA A 279 -7.69 2.47 10.79
CA ALA A 279 -6.44 3.22 10.99
C ALA A 279 -5.75 3.50 9.64
N PHE A 280 -5.65 2.50 8.76
CA PHE A 280 -5.11 2.69 7.41
C PHE A 280 -5.94 3.70 6.59
N LEU A 281 -7.28 3.55 6.57
CA LEU A 281 -8.16 4.43 5.81
C LEU A 281 -8.16 5.87 6.34
N ARG A 282 -7.98 6.05 7.65
CA ARG A 282 -7.80 7.37 8.24
C ARG A 282 -6.53 8.03 7.69
N GLY A 283 -5.41 7.32 7.66
CA GLY A 283 -4.16 7.83 7.07
C GLY A 283 -4.28 8.14 5.59
N LEU A 284 -4.90 7.25 4.81
CA LEU A 284 -5.17 7.46 3.38
C LEU A 284 -6.03 8.71 3.15
N GLY A 285 -7.08 8.88 3.95
CA GLY A 285 -8.02 9.99 3.86
C GLY A 285 -7.43 11.36 4.21
N MET A 286 -6.29 11.41 4.92
CA MET A 286 -5.57 12.66 5.18
C MET A 286 -4.96 13.27 3.91
N ILE A 287 -4.63 12.45 2.92
CA ILE A 287 -3.98 12.91 1.69
C ILE A 287 -4.94 12.90 0.51
N ILE A 288 -5.69 11.81 0.34
CA ILE A 288 -6.64 11.63 -0.77
C ILE A 288 -8.06 11.69 -0.23
N SER A 289 -8.88 12.59 -0.77
CA SER A 289 -10.29 12.62 -0.41
C SER A 289 -10.97 11.29 -0.78
N THR A 290 -11.57 10.66 0.21
CA THR A 290 -12.30 9.40 0.03
C THR A 290 -13.47 9.52 -0.95
N SER A 291 -14.05 10.74 -1.10
CA SER A 291 -15.08 11.00 -2.11
C SER A 291 -14.57 10.82 -3.54
N TRP A 292 -13.28 11.07 -3.79
CA TRP A 292 -12.67 10.80 -5.09
C TRP A 292 -12.48 9.30 -5.33
N LEU A 293 -12.06 8.56 -4.29
CA LEU A 293 -11.88 7.11 -4.39
C LEU A 293 -13.22 6.39 -4.65
N SER A 294 -14.33 6.96 -4.22
CA SER A 294 -15.66 6.39 -4.46
C SER A 294 -16.12 6.40 -5.93
N MET A 295 -15.43 7.15 -6.79
CA MET A 295 -15.69 7.16 -8.24
C MET A 295 -15.10 5.94 -8.97
N PHE A 296 -14.25 5.17 -8.31
CA PHE A 296 -13.52 4.06 -8.90
C PHE A 296 -14.02 2.71 -8.36
N ASN A 297 -14.04 1.70 -9.22
CA ASN A 297 -14.22 0.32 -8.80
C ASN A 297 -12.89 -0.29 -8.28
N GLN A 298 -12.95 -1.53 -7.76
CA GLN A 298 -11.76 -2.19 -7.19
C GLN A 298 -10.62 -2.33 -8.19
N SER A 299 -10.94 -2.69 -9.43
CA SER A 299 -9.95 -2.91 -10.49
C SER A 299 -9.26 -1.60 -10.88
N GLU A 300 -10.03 -0.51 -10.95
CA GLU A 300 -9.51 0.83 -11.22
C GLU A 300 -8.66 1.34 -10.06
N LEU A 301 -9.08 1.13 -8.81
CA LEU A 301 -8.27 1.47 -7.63
C LEU A 301 -6.96 0.70 -7.61
N GLN A 302 -6.98 -0.61 -7.92
CA GLN A 302 -5.75 -1.39 -8.04
C GLN A 302 -4.84 -0.85 -9.16
N THR A 303 -5.43 -0.40 -10.27
CA THR A 303 -4.70 0.20 -11.38
C THR A 303 -4.10 1.57 -11.00
N LEU A 304 -4.78 2.36 -10.18
CA LEU A 304 -4.23 3.61 -9.65
C LEU A 304 -3.01 3.37 -8.76
N VAL A 305 -3.01 2.31 -7.95
CA VAL A 305 -1.88 1.95 -7.07
C VAL A 305 -0.72 1.36 -7.85
N GLY A 306 -1.00 0.32 -8.64
CA GLY A 306 0.03 -0.55 -9.22
C GLY A 306 0.21 -0.41 -10.72
N GLY A 307 -0.58 0.43 -11.39
CA GLY A 307 -0.56 0.56 -12.85
C GLY A 307 -1.46 -0.46 -13.57
N SER A 308 -1.66 -0.22 -14.86
CA SER A 308 -2.51 -1.05 -15.71
C SER A 308 -1.85 -2.40 -16.01
N SER A 309 -2.61 -3.48 -15.90
CA SER A 309 -2.17 -4.83 -16.30
C SER A 309 -2.26 -5.08 -17.81
N THR A 310 -2.73 -4.10 -18.59
CA THR A 310 -2.83 -4.19 -20.04
C THR A 310 -1.46 -4.37 -20.69
N GLU A 311 -1.47 -4.72 -21.97
CA GLU A 311 -0.27 -4.83 -22.79
C GLU A 311 0.48 -3.51 -22.85
N ILE A 312 1.83 -3.57 -22.81
CA ILE A 312 2.66 -2.36 -22.89
C ILE A 312 2.63 -1.80 -24.32
N SER A 313 2.04 -0.63 -24.47
CA SER A 313 2.12 0.12 -25.72
C SER A 313 3.52 0.73 -25.89
N VAL A 314 4.28 0.17 -26.83
CA VAL A 314 5.64 0.65 -27.13
C VAL A 314 5.58 2.05 -27.77
N GLU A 315 4.54 2.35 -28.54
CA GLU A 315 4.34 3.67 -29.15
C GLU A 315 4.08 4.75 -28.09
N ASP A 316 3.19 4.47 -27.13
CA ASP A 316 2.90 5.41 -26.04
C ASP A 316 4.14 5.64 -25.16
N LEU A 317 4.88 4.57 -24.82
CA LEU A 317 6.12 4.66 -24.07
C LEU A 317 7.15 5.53 -24.83
N ARG A 318 7.36 5.26 -26.13
CA ARG A 318 8.31 6.00 -26.98
C ARG A 318 7.95 7.47 -27.08
N SER A 319 6.69 7.78 -27.30
CA SER A 319 6.21 9.16 -27.46
C SER A 319 6.37 10.01 -26.20
N ASN A 320 6.44 9.36 -25.03
CA ASN A 320 6.57 10.02 -23.73
C ASN A 320 7.96 9.85 -23.10
N THR A 321 8.94 9.31 -23.86
CA THR A 321 10.30 9.10 -23.40
C THR A 321 11.14 10.35 -23.59
N GLN A 322 11.93 10.68 -22.58
CA GLN A 322 12.93 11.76 -22.63
C GLN A 322 14.31 11.21 -23.02
N TYR A 323 15.04 11.95 -23.81
CA TYR A 323 16.37 11.55 -24.28
C TYR A 323 17.43 12.51 -23.77
N GLY A 324 18.58 11.98 -23.31
CA GLY A 324 19.66 12.77 -22.76
C GLY A 324 21.04 12.34 -23.26
N GLY A 325 22.05 13.20 -23.06
CA GLY A 325 23.42 12.94 -23.53
C GLY A 325 23.50 12.90 -25.05
N LEU A 326 24.20 11.91 -25.60
CA LEU A 326 24.32 11.71 -27.06
C LEU A 326 22.97 11.35 -27.72
N TYR A 327 21.98 10.98 -26.95
CA TYR A 327 20.65 10.59 -27.47
C TYR A 327 19.66 11.73 -27.52
N THR A 328 20.07 12.93 -27.09
CA THR A 328 19.23 14.15 -27.23
C THR A 328 18.86 14.35 -28.69
N ILE A 329 17.54 14.50 -28.95
CA ILE A 329 17.04 14.77 -30.29
C ILE A 329 17.49 16.18 -30.70
N GLY A 330 18.23 16.29 -31.82
CA GLY A 330 18.69 17.54 -32.35
C GLY A 330 17.62 18.30 -33.10
N ASP A 331 18.01 19.46 -33.71
CA ASP A 331 17.11 20.30 -34.49
C ASP A 331 16.58 19.61 -35.76
N ASP A 332 17.23 18.50 -36.17
CA ASP A 332 16.80 17.66 -37.30
C ASP A 332 15.62 16.73 -36.94
N GLY A 333 15.24 16.66 -35.65
CA GLY A 333 14.16 15.81 -35.17
C GLY A 333 14.46 14.29 -35.24
N MET A 334 15.71 13.90 -35.53
CA MET A 334 16.07 12.51 -35.71
C MET A 334 16.55 11.85 -34.39
N GLU A 335 16.05 10.64 -34.15
CA GLU A 335 16.56 9.83 -33.06
C GLU A 335 17.94 9.26 -33.41
N HIS A 336 18.79 9.12 -32.39
CA HIS A 336 20.07 8.44 -32.56
C HIS A 336 19.87 6.97 -32.98
N PRO A 337 20.69 6.40 -33.91
CA PRO A 337 20.53 5.03 -34.40
C PRO A 337 20.38 3.96 -33.32
N SER A 338 21.12 4.06 -32.21
CA SER A 338 20.99 3.11 -31.08
C SER A 338 19.63 3.21 -30.37
N VAL A 339 19.02 4.39 -30.33
CA VAL A 339 17.67 4.59 -29.78
C VAL A 339 16.64 3.96 -30.70
N SER A 340 16.75 4.16 -32.00
CA SER A 340 15.87 3.52 -32.98
C SER A 340 15.98 1.99 -32.94
N LEU A 341 17.22 1.45 -32.73
CA LEU A 341 17.42 0.02 -32.52
C LEU A 341 16.76 -0.47 -31.22
N PHE A 342 16.86 0.29 -30.13
CA PHE A 342 16.21 -0.04 -28.87
C PHE A 342 14.69 -0.17 -29.05
N TRP A 343 14.04 0.79 -29.71
CA TRP A 343 12.61 0.74 -29.95
C TRP A 343 12.21 -0.42 -30.87
N LYS A 344 13.04 -0.74 -31.86
CA LYS A 344 12.83 -1.93 -32.71
C LYS A 344 12.91 -3.22 -31.91
N VAL A 345 13.89 -3.33 -31.01
CA VAL A 345 13.98 -4.47 -30.07
C VAL A 345 12.74 -4.52 -29.20
N MET A 346 12.33 -3.41 -28.54
CA MET A 346 11.14 -3.35 -27.71
C MET A 346 9.87 -3.79 -28.45
N GLN A 347 9.68 -3.39 -29.70
CA GLN A 347 8.55 -3.85 -30.54
C GLN A 347 8.58 -5.36 -30.81
N SER A 348 9.78 -5.95 -30.96
CA SER A 348 9.97 -7.38 -31.24
C SER A 348 9.84 -8.29 -30.01
N LEU A 349 9.86 -7.73 -28.79
CA LEU A 349 9.66 -8.47 -27.55
C LEU A 349 8.19 -8.83 -27.33
N ASP A 350 7.94 -9.95 -26.68
CA ASP A 350 6.60 -10.23 -26.14
C ASP A 350 6.27 -9.31 -24.97
N ASP A 351 5.00 -9.29 -24.53
CA ASP A 351 4.56 -8.40 -23.47
C ASP A 351 5.19 -8.73 -22.11
N ALA A 352 5.49 -10.00 -21.86
CA ALA A 352 6.15 -10.43 -20.62
C ALA A 352 7.57 -9.84 -20.50
N ASP A 353 8.33 -9.87 -21.58
CA ASP A 353 9.68 -9.30 -21.62
C ASP A 353 9.63 -7.77 -21.63
N ARG A 354 8.66 -7.14 -22.31
CA ARG A 354 8.42 -5.68 -22.21
C ARG A 354 8.17 -5.25 -20.76
N LYS A 355 7.32 -5.97 -20.04
CA LYS A 355 7.05 -5.75 -18.62
C LYS A 355 8.29 -5.89 -17.74
N LYS A 356 9.16 -6.86 -18.03
CA LYS A 356 10.45 -6.99 -17.33
C LYS A 356 11.37 -5.81 -17.60
N VAL A 357 11.47 -5.35 -18.85
CA VAL A 357 12.26 -4.15 -19.19
C VAL A 357 11.71 -2.92 -18.47
N LEU A 358 10.39 -2.76 -18.48
CA LEU A 358 9.76 -1.65 -17.76
C LEU A 358 10.06 -1.71 -16.26
N LYS A 359 9.91 -2.88 -15.63
CA LYS A 359 10.25 -3.10 -14.21
C LYS A 359 11.72 -2.80 -13.93
N PHE A 360 12.62 -3.20 -14.81
CA PHE A 360 14.06 -2.94 -14.69
C PHE A 360 14.38 -1.45 -14.65
N VAL A 361 13.63 -0.61 -15.38
CA VAL A 361 13.86 0.84 -15.46
C VAL A 361 13.05 1.61 -14.42
N THR A 362 11.82 1.19 -14.13
CA THR A 362 10.85 1.98 -13.34
C THR A 362 10.49 1.36 -11.99
N SER A 363 11.01 0.18 -11.67
CA SER A 363 10.65 -0.66 -10.51
C SER A 363 9.23 -1.24 -10.55
N THR A 364 8.40 -0.89 -11.55
CA THR A 364 7.06 -1.44 -11.74
C THR A 364 6.87 -2.01 -13.15
N PRO A 365 6.23 -3.18 -13.31
CA PRO A 365 6.05 -3.80 -14.63
C PRO A 365 4.85 -3.24 -15.42
N ARG A 366 4.24 -2.14 -14.97
CA ARG A 366 2.96 -1.66 -15.49
C ARG A 366 2.98 -0.19 -15.88
N ALA A 367 2.16 0.16 -16.86
CA ALA A 367 1.92 1.53 -17.26
C ALA A 367 0.99 2.25 -16.28
N PRO A 368 1.10 3.57 -16.11
CA PRO A 368 0.08 4.37 -15.43
C PRO A 368 -1.29 4.22 -16.09
N LEU A 369 -2.38 4.40 -15.32
CA LEU A 369 -3.76 4.26 -15.81
C LEU A 369 -4.04 5.09 -17.09
N LEU A 370 -3.50 6.30 -17.15
CA LEU A 370 -3.71 7.22 -18.26
C LEU A 370 -2.53 7.25 -19.25
N GLY A 371 -1.71 6.21 -19.30
CA GLY A 371 -0.57 6.07 -20.21
C GLY A 371 0.74 6.67 -19.68
N PHE A 372 1.81 6.46 -20.43
CA PHE A 372 3.19 6.80 -20.03
C PHE A 372 3.46 8.31 -19.91
N GLY A 373 2.58 9.15 -20.46
CA GLY A 373 2.63 10.59 -20.25
C GLY A 373 2.43 11.00 -18.78
N ASN A 374 1.82 10.12 -17.98
CA ASN A 374 1.59 10.35 -16.55
C ASN A 374 2.61 9.60 -15.65
N LEU A 375 3.62 8.96 -16.24
CA LEU A 375 4.69 8.33 -15.46
C LEU A 375 5.55 9.42 -14.79
N ASN A 376 5.72 9.32 -13.48
CA ASN A 376 6.49 10.27 -12.70
C ASN A 376 7.62 9.57 -11.91
N PRO A 377 8.90 9.94 -12.11
CA PRO A 377 9.42 10.72 -13.25
C PRO A 377 9.15 10.06 -14.61
N ARG A 378 9.25 10.84 -15.70
CA ARG A 378 9.09 10.28 -17.05
C ARG A 378 10.16 9.27 -17.38
N PHE A 379 9.83 8.28 -18.21
CA PHE A 379 10.82 7.35 -18.73
C PHE A 379 11.90 8.09 -19.52
N SER A 380 13.15 7.80 -19.28
CA SER A 380 14.25 8.49 -19.94
C SER A 380 15.35 7.51 -20.37
N ILE A 381 16.01 7.84 -21.47
CA ILE A 381 17.13 7.08 -22.02
C ILE A 381 18.32 8.03 -22.20
N ARG A 382 19.48 7.61 -21.67
CA ARG A 382 20.73 8.35 -21.83
C ARG A 382 21.84 7.37 -22.26
N ASP A 383 22.80 7.89 -23.01
CA ASP A 383 23.98 7.12 -23.38
C ASP A 383 24.87 6.80 -22.14
N SER A 384 25.52 5.66 -22.18
CA SER A 384 26.51 5.25 -21.17
C SER A 384 27.86 4.89 -21.76
N GLY A 385 28.20 5.52 -22.88
CA GLY A 385 29.46 5.33 -23.61
C GLY A 385 29.34 4.41 -24.82
N SER A 386 30.42 4.29 -25.58
CA SER A 386 30.46 3.59 -26.87
C SER A 386 30.92 2.13 -26.82
N ASP A 387 31.24 1.61 -25.64
CA ASP A 387 31.64 0.23 -25.45
C ASP A 387 30.42 -0.71 -25.54
N GLN A 388 30.33 -1.46 -26.64
CA GLN A 388 29.24 -2.40 -26.91
C GLN A 388 29.29 -3.67 -26.07
N THR A 389 30.38 -3.91 -25.33
CA THR A 389 30.47 -5.04 -24.39
C THR A 389 29.77 -4.73 -23.07
N ARG A 390 29.58 -3.46 -22.77
CA ARG A 390 28.92 -2.97 -21.57
C ARG A 390 27.44 -3.33 -21.57
N LEU A 391 26.91 -3.66 -20.40
CA LEU A 391 25.50 -3.94 -20.19
C LEU A 391 24.70 -2.65 -19.98
N PRO A 392 23.44 -2.58 -20.41
CA PRO A 392 22.51 -1.54 -19.98
C PRO A 392 22.37 -1.56 -18.46
N SER A 393 22.30 -0.39 -17.86
CA SER A 393 22.05 -0.21 -16.43
C SER A 393 20.96 0.84 -16.20
N THR A 394 20.44 0.95 -15.00
CA THR A 394 19.32 1.84 -14.71
C THR A 394 19.55 2.66 -13.45
N SER A 395 18.82 3.77 -13.38
CA SER A 395 18.58 4.52 -12.16
C SER A 395 17.06 4.60 -11.97
N THR A 396 16.53 3.66 -11.21
CA THR A 396 15.09 3.44 -11.07
C THR A 396 14.36 4.59 -10.37
N CYS A 397 15.07 5.32 -9.51
CA CYS A 397 14.56 6.51 -8.86
C CYS A 397 14.10 7.59 -9.84
N VAL A 398 14.80 7.73 -10.98
CA VAL A 398 14.49 8.71 -12.03
C VAL A 398 13.99 8.07 -13.32
N ASN A 399 13.59 6.81 -13.32
CA ASN A 399 13.13 6.05 -14.48
C ASN A 399 14.10 6.14 -15.67
N LEU A 400 15.41 6.09 -15.39
CA LEU A 400 16.46 6.28 -16.39
C LEU A 400 17.07 4.95 -16.81
N LEU A 401 17.05 4.69 -18.13
CA LEU A 401 17.85 3.66 -18.78
C LEU A 401 19.17 4.25 -19.28
N LYS A 402 20.29 3.77 -18.76
CA LYS A 402 21.63 4.07 -19.23
C LYS A 402 22.00 3.03 -20.29
N LEU A 403 21.90 3.42 -21.57
CA LEU A 403 22.05 2.53 -22.73
C LEU A 403 23.39 2.78 -23.42
N PRO A 404 24.31 1.79 -23.51
CA PRO A 404 25.50 1.91 -24.35
C PRO A 404 25.16 2.12 -25.82
N VAL A 405 26.08 2.72 -26.59
CA VAL A 405 25.89 2.93 -28.02
C VAL A 405 26.06 1.60 -28.75
N TYR A 406 24.95 0.90 -28.97
CA TYR A 406 24.93 -0.33 -29.75
C TYR A 406 24.68 -0.05 -31.23
N ARG A 407 25.33 -0.83 -32.09
CA ARG A 407 25.21 -0.74 -33.56
C ARG A 407 24.52 -1.96 -34.17
N ASP A 408 24.36 -3.03 -33.40
CA ASP A 408 23.73 -4.28 -33.84
C ASP A 408 22.52 -4.61 -32.97
N GLU A 409 21.40 -4.95 -33.63
CA GLU A 409 20.12 -5.27 -32.98
C GLU A 409 20.21 -6.53 -32.09
N LYS A 410 20.94 -7.57 -32.57
CA LYS A 410 21.06 -8.82 -31.83
C LYS A 410 21.87 -8.62 -30.54
N VAL A 411 22.97 -7.87 -30.65
CA VAL A 411 23.81 -7.55 -29.49
C VAL A 411 23.00 -6.75 -28.47
N LEU A 412 22.27 -5.73 -28.91
CA LEU A 412 21.41 -4.94 -28.02
C LEU A 412 20.37 -5.83 -27.35
N ARG A 413 19.64 -6.66 -28.10
CA ARG A 413 18.63 -7.57 -27.55
C ARG A 413 19.20 -8.52 -26.51
N GLU A 414 20.30 -9.18 -26.79
CA GLU A 414 20.96 -10.11 -25.89
C GLU A 414 21.42 -9.42 -24.59
N ARG A 415 22.06 -8.25 -24.71
CA ARG A 415 22.56 -7.49 -23.56
C ARG A 415 21.43 -6.93 -22.71
N LEU A 416 20.38 -6.41 -23.34
CA LEU A 416 19.19 -5.90 -22.63
C LEU A 416 18.52 -7.02 -21.84
N LEU A 417 18.20 -8.14 -22.48
CA LEU A 417 17.54 -9.26 -21.81
C LEU A 417 18.42 -9.90 -20.74
N TYR A 418 19.75 -9.95 -20.95
CA TYR A 418 20.67 -10.39 -19.93
C TYR A 418 20.61 -9.50 -18.69
N SER A 419 20.69 -8.15 -18.86
CA SER A 419 20.62 -7.20 -17.75
C SER A 419 19.32 -7.32 -16.97
N VAL A 420 18.22 -7.42 -17.70
CA VAL A 420 16.87 -7.53 -17.13
C VAL A 420 16.69 -8.81 -16.30
N ASN A 421 17.19 -9.95 -16.83
CA ASN A 421 17.06 -11.25 -16.15
C ASN A 421 18.08 -11.47 -15.03
N ALA A 422 19.26 -10.84 -15.13
CA ALA A 422 20.30 -10.93 -14.10
C ALA A 422 20.02 -10.08 -12.85
N GLY A 423 18.95 -9.30 -12.84
CA GLY A 423 18.63 -8.41 -11.72
C GLY A 423 19.64 -7.26 -11.52
N ALA A 424 20.40 -6.90 -12.56
CA ALA A 424 21.49 -5.92 -12.50
C ALA A 424 21.03 -4.46 -12.22
N GLY A 425 19.78 -4.26 -11.84
CA GLY A 425 19.19 -2.95 -11.48
C GLY A 425 19.52 -2.43 -10.08
N PHE A 426 20.17 -3.20 -9.24
CA PHE A 426 20.44 -2.87 -7.82
C PHE A 426 21.90 -2.57 -7.51
N ASN A 427 22.70 -2.12 -8.45
CA ASN A 427 24.02 -1.61 -8.11
C ASN A 427 23.92 -0.09 -7.92
N LEU A 428 23.88 0.30 -6.65
CA LEU A 428 24.27 1.61 -6.18
C LEU A 428 25.68 1.92 -6.72
N SER A 429 25.79 2.85 -7.63
CA SER A 429 27.06 3.45 -8.03
C SER A 429 26.95 4.94 -7.90
#